data_c86d4922fb65e1c99fcc18de44297636
#
_entry.id   c86d4922fb65e1c99fcc18de44297636
#
_cell.length_a   1.000
_cell.length_b   1.000
_cell.length_c   1.000
_cell.angle_alpha   90.00
_cell.angle_beta   90.00
_cell.angle_gamma   90.00
#
_symmetry.space_group_name_H-M   'P 1'
#
loop_
_entity.id
_entity.type
_entity.pdbx_description
1 polymer ?
#
loop_
_entity_poly.entity_id
_entity_poly.type
_entity_poly.pdbx_seq_one_letter_code
_entity_poly.pdbx_strand_id
1 'polypeptide(L)'
;MVAPIIPGLTDHEVPKIVEACARAGAQFAGYTIVRLPWAIAPLFEHWLDEHFPEKKEKVLSRIRHIRNGKINDTRWGFRTKGEGIFAEQIRSMFGVACRRFGIGGRPELSTAAFRRPREQLKLF
;
A
#
# COMPACT_ATOMS: atom_id res chain seq x y z
N MET A 1 -8.42 0.59 -3.90
CA MET A 1 -7.01 0.58 -3.48
C MET A 1 -6.72 -0.68 -2.70
N VAL A 2 -5.62 -1.38 -3.01
CA VAL A 2 -5.15 -2.57 -2.26
C VAL A 2 -4.19 -2.09 -1.17
N ALA A 3 -4.67 -1.99 0.05
CA ALA A 3 -3.90 -1.42 1.17
C ALA A 3 -4.50 -1.81 2.54
N PRO A 4 -3.65 -2.07 3.51
CA PRO A 4 -2.20 -2.21 3.40
C PRO A 4 -1.76 -3.58 2.89
N ILE A 5 -0.72 -3.64 2.06
CA ILE A 5 -0.03 -4.91 1.78
C ILE A 5 1.02 -5.12 2.88
N ILE A 6 0.96 -6.26 3.54
CA ILE A 6 1.94 -6.66 4.56
C ILE A 6 2.89 -7.67 3.92
N PRO A 7 4.17 -7.30 3.67
CA PRO A 7 5.13 -8.17 3.01
C PRO A 7 5.36 -9.47 3.80
N GLY A 8 5.20 -10.61 3.13
CA GLY A 8 5.34 -11.91 3.75
C GLY A 8 4.11 -12.43 4.49
N LEU A 9 3.04 -11.64 4.58
CA LEU A 9 1.77 -12.05 5.20
C LEU A 9 0.61 -11.98 4.22
N THR A 10 0.33 -10.82 3.61
CA THR A 10 -0.83 -10.60 2.72
C THR A 10 -0.46 -10.31 1.27
N ASP A 11 0.82 -10.24 0.94
CA ASP A 11 1.30 -9.98 -0.41
C ASP A 11 0.79 -11.00 -1.45
N HIS A 12 0.62 -12.26 -1.05
CA HIS A 12 0.11 -13.32 -1.92
C HIS A 12 -1.38 -13.17 -2.30
N GLU A 13 -2.14 -12.36 -1.57
CA GLU A 13 -3.57 -12.11 -1.83
C GLU A 13 -3.80 -11.08 -2.93
N VAL A 14 -2.78 -10.28 -3.26
CA VAL A 14 -2.89 -9.17 -4.21
C VAL A 14 -3.54 -9.56 -5.54
N PRO A 15 -3.18 -10.67 -6.19
CA PRO A 15 -3.81 -11.04 -7.47
C PRO A 15 -5.31 -11.32 -7.34
N LYS A 16 -5.73 -11.99 -6.26
CA LYS A 16 -7.15 -12.30 -6.00
C LYS A 16 -7.95 -11.03 -5.71
N ILE A 17 -7.38 -10.10 -4.94
CA ILE A 17 -8.02 -8.81 -4.65
C ILE A 17 -8.19 -8.00 -5.93
N VAL A 18 -7.17 -7.93 -6.78
CA VAL A 18 -7.23 -7.22 -8.06
C VAL A 18 -8.27 -7.85 -8.98
N GLU A 19 -8.34 -9.19 -9.05
CA GLU A 19 -9.38 -9.91 -9.80
C GLU A 19 -10.79 -9.55 -9.31
N ALA A 20 -11.01 -9.58 -8.00
CA ALA A 20 -12.30 -9.24 -7.41
C ALA A 20 -12.68 -7.78 -7.71
N CYS A 21 -11.72 -6.85 -7.64
CA CYS A 21 -11.92 -5.46 -8.01
C CYS A 21 -12.33 -5.31 -9.50
N ALA A 22 -11.65 -6.04 -10.39
CA ALA A 22 -11.98 -6.01 -11.82
C ALA A 22 -13.39 -6.54 -12.09
N ARG A 23 -13.77 -7.65 -11.47
CA ARG A 23 -15.14 -8.20 -11.56
C ARG A 23 -16.21 -7.22 -11.04
N ALA A 24 -15.87 -6.41 -10.05
CA ALA A 24 -16.72 -5.35 -9.51
C ALA A 24 -16.74 -4.06 -10.37
N GLY A 25 -16.05 -4.05 -11.52
CA GLY A 25 -16.03 -2.91 -12.44
C GLY A 25 -15.00 -1.83 -12.13
N ALA A 26 -13.99 -2.12 -11.34
CA ALA A 26 -12.91 -1.16 -11.08
C ALA A 26 -12.11 -0.89 -12.37
N GLN A 27 -11.99 0.38 -12.74
CA GLN A 27 -11.28 0.82 -13.95
C GLN A 27 -9.79 1.02 -13.71
N PHE A 28 -9.39 1.37 -12.48
CA PHE A 28 -8.00 1.54 -12.09
C PHE A 28 -7.79 1.10 -10.64
N ALA A 29 -6.55 0.76 -10.32
CA ALA A 29 -6.17 0.35 -8.98
C ALA A 29 -4.82 0.95 -8.57
N GLY A 30 -4.62 1.04 -7.28
CA GLY A 30 -3.36 1.39 -6.66
C GLY A 30 -3.13 0.55 -5.42
N TYR A 31 -1.90 0.51 -4.92
CA TYR A 31 -1.57 -0.20 -3.69
C TYR A 31 -0.70 0.64 -2.77
N THR A 32 -0.68 0.28 -1.51
CA THR A 32 0.21 0.85 -0.50
C THR A 32 0.71 -0.27 0.40
N ILE A 33 2.01 -0.30 0.64
CA ILE A 33 2.63 -1.22 1.60
C ILE A 33 2.40 -0.67 3.02
N VAL A 34 2.26 -1.55 3.99
CA VAL A 34 2.04 -1.21 5.40
C VAL A 34 3.02 -0.16 5.90
N ARG A 35 2.52 0.77 6.68
CA ARG A 35 3.30 1.82 7.35
C ARG A 35 3.13 1.70 8.85
N LEU A 36 4.24 1.76 9.56
CA LEU A 36 4.30 1.57 11.00
C LEU A 36 4.94 2.80 11.68
N PRO A 37 4.27 3.96 11.64
CA PRO A 37 4.81 5.15 12.29
C PRO A 37 4.69 5.06 13.81
N TRP A 38 5.75 5.49 14.50
CA TRP A 38 5.78 5.76 15.95
C TRP A 38 5.20 4.61 16.80
N ALA A 39 4.14 4.88 17.54
CA ALA A 39 3.50 3.92 18.45
C ALA A 39 2.81 2.75 17.76
N ILE A 40 2.59 2.80 16.43
CA ILE A 40 1.97 1.70 15.70
C ILE A 40 2.94 0.51 15.55
N ALA A 41 4.24 0.76 15.48
CA ALA A 41 5.22 -0.30 15.32
C ALA A 41 5.17 -1.34 16.46
N PRO A 42 5.27 -0.97 17.74
CA PRO A 42 5.19 -1.94 18.84
C PRO A 42 3.81 -2.62 18.94
N LEU A 43 2.73 -1.93 18.61
CA LEU A 43 1.39 -2.54 18.55
C LEU A 43 1.30 -3.60 17.46
N PHE A 44 1.87 -3.33 16.30
CA PHE A 44 1.90 -4.28 15.19
C PHE A 44 2.80 -5.49 15.51
N GLU A 45 3.92 -5.29 16.18
CA GLU A 45 4.78 -6.38 16.63
C GLU A 45 4.06 -7.29 17.63
N HIS A 46 3.34 -6.70 18.60
CA HIS A 46 2.52 -7.44 19.55
C HIS A 46 1.38 -8.20 18.86
N TRP A 47 0.70 -7.57 17.91
CA TRP A 47 -0.34 -8.22 17.10
C TRP A 47 0.21 -9.41 16.30
N LEU A 48 1.43 -9.31 15.77
CA LEU A 48 2.08 -10.43 15.10
C LEU A 48 2.41 -11.57 16.07
N ASP A 49 2.83 -11.27 17.29
CA ASP A 49 3.08 -12.29 18.33
C ASP A 49 1.80 -13.05 18.68
N GLU A 50 0.69 -12.36 18.76
CA GLU A 50 -0.58 -12.95 19.16
C GLU A 50 -1.23 -13.78 18.04
N HIS A 51 -1.18 -13.28 16.79
CA HIS A 51 -1.94 -13.88 15.70
C HIS A 51 -1.10 -14.65 14.68
N PHE A 52 0.18 -14.34 14.52
CA PHE A 52 1.07 -14.92 13.50
C PHE A 52 2.49 -15.11 14.02
N PRO A 53 2.68 -15.76 15.19
CA PRO A 53 3.99 -15.88 15.84
C PRO A 53 5.04 -16.53 14.92
N GLU A 54 4.64 -17.54 14.13
CA GLU A 54 5.53 -18.23 13.19
C GLU A 54 5.97 -17.39 11.97
N LYS A 55 5.27 -16.29 11.68
CA LYS A 55 5.57 -15.39 10.56
C LYS A 55 6.19 -14.07 10.99
N LYS A 56 6.18 -13.74 12.28
CA LYS A 56 6.62 -12.46 12.82
C LYS A 56 7.97 -12.02 12.28
N GLU A 57 9.00 -12.86 12.50
CA GLU A 57 10.37 -12.53 12.09
C GLU A 57 10.48 -12.32 10.57
N LYS A 58 9.82 -13.14 9.78
CA LYS A 58 9.78 -13.01 8.33
C LYS A 58 9.15 -11.68 7.90
N VAL A 59 8.01 -11.32 8.51
CA VAL A 59 7.29 -10.08 8.18
C VAL A 59 8.12 -8.87 8.56
N LEU A 60 8.64 -8.81 9.79
CA LEU A 60 9.46 -7.70 10.27
C LEU A 60 10.77 -7.55 9.46
N SER A 61 11.42 -8.66 9.13
CA SER A 61 12.61 -8.67 8.27
C SER A 61 12.30 -8.07 6.90
N ARG A 62 11.20 -8.47 6.25
CA ARG A 62 10.81 -7.92 4.95
C ARG A 62 10.44 -6.44 5.03
N ILE A 63 9.75 -6.00 6.10
CA ILE A 63 9.45 -4.58 6.32
C ILE A 63 10.74 -3.77 6.45
N ARG A 64 11.72 -4.25 7.24
CA ARG A 64 13.03 -3.58 7.37
C ARG A 64 13.76 -3.52 6.02
N HIS A 65 13.73 -4.59 5.24
CA HIS A 65 14.35 -4.64 3.91
C HIS A 65 13.81 -3.56 2.96
N ILE A 66 12.50 -3.40 2.90
CA ILE A 66 11.87 -2.39 2.03
C ILE A 66 11.94 -0.97 2.59
N ARG A 67 12.47 -0.78 3.80
CA ARG A 67 12.60 0.49 4.53
C ARG A 67 14.05 0.85 4.85
N ASN A 68 15.00 0.29 4.09
CA ASN A 68 16.43 0.54 4.29
C ASN A 68 16.89 0.22 5.73
N GLY A 69 16.53 -0.95 6.23
CA GLY A 69 16.86 -1.43 7.57
C GLY A 69 15.97 -0.92 8.71
N LYS A 70 15.02 -0.02 8.45
CA LYS A 70 14.14 0.59 9.45
C LYS A 70 12.75 -0.07 9.43
N ILE A 71 12.01 0.06 10.53
CA ILE A 71 10.61 -0.36 10.60
C ILE A 71 9.68 0.63 9.89
N ASN A 72 10.06 1.92 9.86
CA ASN A 72 9.31 2.98 9.22
C ASN A 72 10.24 3.91 8.41
N ASP A 73 9.71 4.45 7.32
CA ASP A 73 10.39 5.42 6.47
C ASP A 73 9.47 6.62 6.24
N THR A 74 9.97 7.81 6.50
CA THR A 74 9.20 9.07 6.37
C THR A 74 9.40 9.74 5.02
N ARG A 75 10.38 9.29 4.22
CA ARG A 75 10.70 9.89 2.92
C ARG A 75 9.49 9.83 1.98
N TRP A 76 9.20 10.96 1.35
CA TRP A 76 8.12 11.04 0.37
C TRP A 76 8.34 10.06 -0.79
N GLY A 77 7.28 9.40 -1.25
CA GLY A 77 7.37 8.35 -2.29
C GLY A 77 7.75 6.97 -1.73
N PHE A 78 8.83 6.87 -0.99
CA PHE A 78 9.32 5.61 -0.41
C PHE A 78 8.43 5.08 0.73
N ARG A 79 7.84 5.98 1.51
CA ARG A 79 6.98 5.61 2.66
C ARG A 79 5.76 4.76 2.29
N THR A 80 5.30 4.79 1.03
CA THR A 80 4.11 4.06 0.57
C THR A 80 4.44 2.84 -0.27
N LYS A 81 5.52 2.88 -1.02
CA LYS A 81 5.91 1.83 -1.98
C LYS A 81 7.10 1.00 -1.52
N GLY A 82 7.95 1.56 -0.65
CA GLY A 82 9.22 0.95 -0.27
C GLY A 82 10.24 0.94 -1.41
N GLU A 83 11.38 0.34 -1.15
CA GLU A 83 12.50 0.15 -2.08
C GLU A 83 13.09 -1.27 -1.94
N GLY A 84 13.97 -1.67 -2.87
CA GLY A 84 14.62 -2.96 -2.88
C GLY A 84 13.77 -4.11 -3.42
N ILE A 85 14.35 -5.30 -3.43
CA ILE A 85 13.85 -6.46 -4.16
C ILE A 85 12.42 -6.87 -3.78
N PHE A 86 12.08 -6.85 -2.51
CA PHE A 86 10.72 -7.22 -2.07
C PHE A 86 9.67 -6.18 -2.47
N ALA A 87 10.02 -4.89 -2.46
CA ALA A 87 9.13 -3.84 -2.95
C ALA A 87 8.91 -3.96 -4.47
N GLU A 88 9.96 -4.33 -5.21
CA GLU A 88 9.87 -4.57 -6.66
C GLU A 88 9.05 -5.81 -6.99
N GLN A 89 9.17 -6.89 -6.21
CA GLN A 89 8.33 -8.08 -6.36
C GLN A 89 6.85 -7.74 -6.19
N ILE A 90 6.50 -6.98 -5.14
CA ILE A 90 5.11 -6.54 -4.92
C ILE A 90 4.64 -5.66 -6.08
N ARG A 91 5.47 -4.73 -6.54
CA ARG A 91 5.16 -3.86 -7.69
C ARG A 91 4.90 -4.67 -8.95
N SER A 92 5.78 -5.63 -9.25
CA SER A 92 5.68 -6.49 -10.43
C SER A 92 4.43 -7.36 -10.37
N MET A 93 4.18 -8.02 -9.24
CA MET A 93 3.01 -8.86 -9.02
C MET A 93 1.71 -8.05 -9.17
N PHE A 94 1.63 -6.88 -8.57
CA PHE A 94 0.49 -5.97 -8.71
C PHE A 94 0.28 -5.55 -10.17
N GLY A 95 1.35 -5.16 -10.88
CA GLY A 95 1.29 -4.76 -12.27
C GLY A 95 0.86 -5.91 -13.20
N VAL A 96 1.36 -7.12 -12.96
CA VAL A 96 0.94 -8.32 -13.70
C VAL A 96 -0.55 -8.60 -13.46
N ALA A 97 -1.00 -8.55 -12.23
CA ALA A 97 -2.41 -8.76 -11.90
C ALA A 97 -3.31 -7.71 -12.58
N CYS A 98 -2.95 -6.43 -12.52
CA CYS A 98 -3.71 -5.36 -13.19
C CYS A 98 -3.81 -5.61 -14.70
N ARG A 99 -2.70 -5.92 -15.37
CA ARG A 99 -2.71 -6.24 -16.82
C ARG A 99 -3.57 -7.45 -17.13
N ARG A 100 -3.44 -8.53 -16.35
CA ARG A 100 -4.21 -9.77 -16.54
C ARG A 100 -5.71 -9.55 -16.47
N PHE A 101 -6.17 -8.69 -15.57
CA PHE A 101 -7.60 -8.44 -15.34
C PHE A 101 -8.11 -7.15 -15.98
N GLY A 102 -7.35 -6.52 -16.86
CA GLY A 102 -7.78 -5.35 -17.63
C GLY A 102 -7.95 -4.07 -16.80
N ILE A 103 -7.33 -3.99 -15.61
CA ILE A 103 -7.33 -2.77 -14.82
C ILE A 103 -6.29 -1.81 -15.38
N GLY A 104 -6.75 -0.65 -15.86
CA GLY A 104 -5.90 0.39 -16.44
C GLY A 104 -5.08 1.17 -15.44
N GLY A 105 -4.27 2.09 -15.96
CA GLY A 105 -3.60 3.10 -15.17
C GLY A 105 -4.57 4.13 -14.59
N ARG A 106 -4.07 4.97 -13.69
CA ARG A 106 -4.85 6.06 -13.11
C ARG A 106 -5.32 7.01 -14.24
N PRO A 107 -6.62 7.31 -14.32
CA PRO A 107 -7.13 8.26 -15.30
C PRO A 107 -6.56 9.67 -15.03
N GLU A 108 -6.43 10.45 -16.08
CA GLU A 108 -6.13 11.87 -15.94
C GLU A 108 -7.30 12.57 -15.25
N LEU A 109 -7.01 13.30 -14.19
CA LEU A 109 -8.02 14.00 -13.43
C LEU A 109 -8.18 15.42 -13.96
N SER A 110 -9.41 15.80 -14.29
CA SER A 110 -9.75 17.15 -14.68
C SER A 110 -10.10 18.01 -13.47
N THR A 111 -9.56 19.24 -13.44
CA THR A 111 -9.94 20.27 -12.47
C THR A 111 -10.98 21.24 -13.04
N ALA A 112 -11.51 20.99 -14.25
CA ALA A 112 -12.43 21.88 -14.94
C ALA A 112 -13.74 22.17 -14.15
N ALA A 113 -14.20 21.21 -13.35
CA ALA A 113 -15.36 21.38 -12.49
C ALA A 113 -15.05 22.04 -11.15
N PHE A 114 -13.77 22.25 -10.83
CA PHE A 114 -13.39 22.87 -9.56
C PHE A 114 -13.82 24.33 -9.51
N ARG A 115 -14.52 24.71 -8.46
CA ARG A 115 -14.90 26.09 -8.17
C ARG A 115 -14.27 26.50 -6.86
N ARG A 116 -13.37 27.49 -6.89
CA ARG A 116 -12.85 28.08 -5.65
C ARG A 116 -13.98 28.89 -5.01
N PRO A 117 -14.28 28.72 -3.71
CA PRO A 117 -15.19 29.60 -3.00
C PRO A 117 -14.73 31.06 -3.17
N ARG A 118 -15.68 31.97 -3.50
CA ARG A 118 -15.35 33.38 -3.73
C ARG A 118 -14.93 34.10 -2.44
N GLU A 119 -15.42 33.62 -1.33
CA GLU A 119 -15.09 34.17 -0.01
C GLU A 119 -14.55 33.07 0.88
N GLN A 120 -13.42 33.34 1.51
CA GLN A 120 -12.92 32.52 2.60
C GLN A 120 -13.76 32.86 3.83
N LEU A 121 -14.52 31.89 4.33
CA LEU A 121 -15.19 32.03 5.62
C LEU A 121 -14.12 32.35 6.65
N LYS A 122 -14.26 33.52 7.32
CA LYS A 122 -13.40 33.86 8.45
C LYS A 122 -13.70 32.86 9.55
N LEU A 123 -12.68 32.18 10.05
CA LEU A 123 -12.79 31.22 11.14
C LEU A 123 -12.89 31.91 12.51
N PHE A 124 -12.68 33.25 12.54
CA PHE A 124 -12.74 34.09 13.74
C PHE A 124 -13.32 35.48 13.37
#